data_ff4bc23da21cff96d9beb89b5a3d7503
#
_entry.id   ff4bc23da21cff96d9beb89b5a3d7503
#
_cell.length_a   1.000
_cell.length_b   1.000
_cell.length_c   1.000
_cell.angle_alpha   90.00
_cell.angle_beta   90.00
_cell.angle_gamma   90.00
#
_symmetry.space_group_name_H-M   'P 1'
#
loop_
_entity.id
_entity.type
_entity.pdbx_description
1 polymer ?
#
loop_
_entity_poly.entity_id
_entity_poly.type
_entity_poly.pdbx_seq_one_letter_code
_entity_poly.pdbx_strand_id
1 'polypeptide(L)'
;MKVKLLFLLISLLSYSQDNPVVNVGGALRYNYLVSSWDSEQKNIGGDFVYDFIRINAEAKYKDVYLNAEYRHYAPGFGGGFMKQGWIGYKINENEDIHLGLTQVPFGIQTYNSHNWFFNLTYYVGLEDDHDLGLKYMNFGDKIEYQLAFFKGSELYSLGGSREVNPERYAYDIVGRNKEINQFNGKIVYKTGQKFKQRLGFSAQYGGLYNIDTEEVGDHYSLAIHHEVFYKRWNLKTSLISTRHNPINAMNESRDIVRMGAYGFPYDIASDFEMYTAAISYDLPVDIGPISNLQFYNDFGYMDKRVDSFKDSAMNVTGVLVSAGDVYIYIDYALGYNHSWFGGDFTNELGAGKPDLDWEARFNINFGYYFLTDNKSR
;
A
#
# COMPACT_ATOMS: atom_id res chain seq x y z
N MET A 1 18.07 -30.38 7.66
CA MET A 1 19.14 -29.40 7.87
C MET A 1 18.65 -27.96 8.08
N LYS A 2 17.35 -27.65 7.86
CA LYS A 2 16.79 -26.27 7.98
C LYS A 2 16.35 -25.85 9.39
N VAL A 3 16.17 -26.79 10.32
CA VAL A 3 15.71 -26.50 11.69
C VAL A 3 16.84 -26.04 12.65
N LYS A 4 18.09 -26.36 12.34
CA LYS A 4 19.25 -26.02 13.20
C LYS A 4 19.64 -24.53 13.14
N LEU A 5 19.26 -23.82 12.08
CA LEU A 5 19.58 -22.38 11.90
C LEU A 5 18.73 -21.48 12.80
N LEU A 6 17.46 -21.90 13.06
CA LEU A 6 16.54 -21.13 13.90
C LEU A 6 16.96 -21.17 15.39
N PHE A 7 17.53 -22.28 15.85
CA PHE A 7 18.04 -22.39 17.22
C PHE A 7 19.35 -21.61 17.45
N LEU A 8 20.15 -21.38 16.41
CA LEU A 8 21.40 -20.62 16.55
C LEU A 8 21.15 -19.11 16.73
N LEU A 9 20.07 -18.59 16.16
CA LEU A 9 19.67 -17.19 16.35
C LEU A 9 19.16 -16.91 17.77
N ILE A 10 18.55 -17.89 18.42
CA ILE A 10 18.05 -17.76 19.80
C ILE A 10 19.18 -17.78 20.83
N SER A 11 20.28 -18.49 20.55
CA SER A 11 21.42 -18.60 21.47
C SER A 11 22.34 -17.36 21.48
N LEU A 12 22.28 -16.49 20.47
CA LEU A 12 23.06 -15.25 20.44
C LEU A 12 22.44 -14.10 21.27
N LEU A 13 21.21 -14.26 21.73
CA LEU A 13 20.51 -13.28 22.58
C LEU A 13 20.94 -13.33 24.06
N SER A 14 21.80 -14.27 24.45
CA SER A 14 22.14 -14.53 25.85
C SER A 14 23.34 -13.73 26.40
N TYR A 15 23.93 -12.83 25.63
CA TYR A 15 25.21 -12.17 26.02
C TYR A 15 25.13 -10.66 26.23
N SER A 16 23.94 -10.04 26.22
CA SER A 16 23.79 -8.58 26.47
C SER A 16 23.29 -8.33 27.89
N GLN A 17 23.98 -7.47 28.65
CA GLN A 17 23.52 -7.02 29.98
C GLN A 17 22.22 -6.19 29.92
N ASP A 18 21.88 -5.63 28.75
CA ASP A 18 20.58 -5.02 28.44
C ASP A 18 19.87 -5.93 27.45
N ASN A 19 18.83 -6.62 27.87
CA ASN A 19 18.06 -7.48 26.99
C ASN A 19 17.26 -6.63 25.97
N PRO A 20 17.35 -6.93 24.65
CA PRO A 20 16.49 -6.29 23.68
C PRO A 20 15.02 -6.62 23.96
N VAL A 21 14.14 -5.64 23.81
CA VAL A 21 12.70 -5.89 23.81
C VAL A 21 12.32 -6.45 22.45
N VAL A 22 11.72 -7.63 22.42
CA VAL A 22 11.28 -8.29 21.18
C VAL A 22 9.78 -8.59 21.31
N ASN A 23 9.02 -8.07 20.35
CA ASN A 23 7.59 -8.35 20.19
C ASN A 23 7.38 -9.16 18.91
N VAL A 24 6.53 -10.16 18.96
CA VAL A 24 6.10 -10.94 17.80
C VAL A 24 4.60 -10.85 17.68
N GLY A 25 4.12 -10.61 16.49
CA GLY A 25 2.71 -10.51 16.21
C GLY A 25 2.34 -11.22 14.91
N GLY A 26 1.08 -11.13 14.57
CA GLY A 26 0.60 -11.73 13.35
C GLY A 26 -0.86 -11.41 13.07
N ALA A 27 -1.33 -11.99 11.97
CA ALA A 27 -2.75 -11.95 11.62
C ALA A 27 -3.12 -13.16 10.77
N LEU A 28 -4.39 -13.52 10.82
CA LEU A 28 -5.01 -14.49 9.93
C LEU A 28 -6.26 -13.85 9.35
N ARG A 29 -6.43 -13.94 8.03
CA ARG A 29 -7.54 -13.30 7.33
C ARG A 29 -8.20 -14.23 6.31
N TYR A 30 -9.52 -14.03 6.17
CA TYR A 30 -10.38 -14.69 5.18
C TYR A 30 -11.27 -13.65 4.52
N ASN A 31 -11.67 -13.92 3.27
CA ASN A 31 -12.64 -13.12 2.53
C ASN A 31 -13.83 -13.96 2.09
N TYR A 32 -15.03 -13.41 2.21
CA TYR A 32 -16.18 -13.81 1.43
C TYR A 32 -16.43 -12.72 0.38
N LEU A 33 -16.56 -13.11 -0.89
CA LEU A 33 -16.68 -12.16 -1.98
C LEU A 33 -17.63 -12.63 -3.08
N VAL A 34 -18.31 -11.65 -3.71
CA VAL A 34 -19.13 -11.83 -4.91
C VAL A 34 -18.86 -10.67 -5.86
N SER A 35 -18.51 -10.96 -7.10
CA SER A 35 -18.21 -9.97 -8.15
C SER A 35 -19.30 -9.99 -9.24
N SER A 36 -19.73 -8.80 -9.70
CA SER A 36 -20.78 -8.66 -10.73
C SER A 36 -20.37 -9.23 -12.09
N TRP A 37 -19.09 -9.15 -12.42
CA TRP A 37 -18.54 -9.65 -13.69
C TRP A 37 -18.26 -11.15 -13.69
N ASP A 38 -18.27 -11.81 -12.53
CA ASP A 38 -18.02 -13.24 -12.41
C ASP A 38 -19.33 -14.01 -12.31
N SER A 39 -19.71 -14.69 -13.40
CA SER A 39 -20.95 -15.46 -13.46
C SER A 39 -20.92 -16.71 -12.59
N GLU A 40 -19.76 -17.34 -12.43
CA GLU A 40 -19.59 -18.52 -11.59
C GLU A 40 -19.81 -18.16 -10.13
N GLN A 41 -19.13 -17.12 -9.62
CA GLN A 41 -19.35 -16.62 -8.27
C GLN A 41 -20.81 -16.30 -7.97
N LYS A 42 -21.51 -15.62 -8.91
CA LYS A 42 -22.93 -15.32 -8.75
C LYS A 42 -23.79 -16.59 -8.66
N ASN A 43 -23.50 -17.59 -9.47
CA ASN A 43 -24.29 -18.81 -9.55
C ASN A 43 -24.13 -19.71 -8.31
N ILE A 44 -22.95 -19.70 -7.69
CA ILE A 44 -22.68 -20.48 -6.46
C ILE A 44 -22.94 -19.69 -5.17
N GLY A 45 -23.29 -18.40 -5.28
CA GLY A 45 -23.56 -17.53 -4.12
C GLY A 45 -22.31 -16.97 -3.46
N GLY A 46 -21.22 -16.80 -4.21
CA GLY A 46 -19.95 -16.22 -3.76
C GLY A 46 -18.89 -17.24 -3.34
N ASP A 47 -17.68 -16.74 -3.13
CA ASP A 47 -16.53 -17.52 -2.69
C ASP A 47 -16.16 -17.16 -1.25
N PHE A 48 -15.77 -18.18 -0.46
CA PHE A 48 -15.11 -17.98 0.82
C PHE A 48 -13.68 -18.45 0.71
N VAL A 49 -12.73 -17.50 0.77
CA VAL A 49 -11.34 -17.76 0.42
C VAL A 49 -10.38 -17.38 1.55
N TYR A 50 -9.27 -18.08 1.63
CA TYR A 50 -8.12 -17.69 2.43
C TYR A 50 -7.50 -16.43 1.83
N ASP A 51 -7.27 -15.39 2.66
CA ASP A 51 -6.58 -14.18 2.25
C ASP A 51 -5.09 -14.31 2.53
N PHE A 52 -4.67 -14.16 3.80
CA PHE A 52 -3.28 -14.36 4.18
C PHE A 52 -3.08 -14.77 5.64
N ILE A 53 -1.90 -15.31 5.92
CA ILE A 53 -1.28 -15.32 7.24
C ILE A 53 -0.12 -14.34 7.25
N ARG A 54 0.01 -13.58 8.34
CA ARG A 54 1.06 -12.59 8.55
C ARG A 54 1.85 -12.92 9.80
N ILE A 55 3.16 -12.70 9.74
CA ILE A 55 4.05 -12.68 10.91
C ILE A 55 4.77 -11.35 10.90
N ASN A 56 4.76 -10.64 12.01
CA ASN A 56 5.55 -9.44 12.23
C ASN A 56 6.43 -9.57 13.47
N ALA A 57 7.61 -8.97 13.39
CA ALA A 57 8.57 -8.92 14.46
C ALA A 57 9.07 -7.48 14.65
N GLU A 58 9.09 -7.06 15.91
CA GLU A 58 9.68 -5.80 16.34
C GLU A 58 10.77 -6.12 17.36
N ALA A 59 11.94 -5.47 17.22
CA ALA A 59 12.99 -5.59 18.19
C ALA A 59 13.56 -4.21 18.48
N LYS A 60 13.86 -3.93 19.75
CA LYS A 60 14.46 -2.65 20.16
C LYS A 60 15.60 -2.88 21.14
N TYR A 61 16.73 -2.25 20.84
CA TYR A 61 17.88 -2.16 21.72
C TYR A 61 18.38 -0.72 21.74
N LYS A 62 18.14 -0.01 22.85
CA LYS A 62 18.44 1.43 22.98
C LYS A 62 17.72 2.22 21.88
N ASP A 63 18.47 2.95 21.06
CA ASP A 63 17.95 3.79 19.98
C ASP A 63 17.91 3.06 18.64
N VAL A 64 18.43 1.84 18.56
CA VAL A 64 18.34 0.98 17.36
C VAL A 64 17.12 0.08 17.49
N TYR A 65 16.37 -0.05 16.42
CA TYR A 65 15.21 -0.92 16.38
C TYR A 65 14.99 -1.53 14.99
N LEU A 66 14.24 -2.62 14.98
CA LEU A 66 13.91 -3.37 13.76
C LEU A 66 12.39 -3.50 13.69
N ASN A 67 11.85 -3.39 12.50
CA ASN A 67 10.49 -3.81 12.21
C ASN A 67 10.51 -4.67 10.94
N ALA A 68 9.86 -5.82 10.99
CA ALA A 68 9.74 -6.72 9.87
C ALA A 68 8.34 -7.32 9.81
N GLU A 69 7.75 -7.36 8.62
CA GLU A 69 6.45 -7.97 8.36
C GLU A 69 6.53 -8.86 7.12
N TYR A 70 6.23 -10.15 7.32
CA TYR A 70 6.12 -11.13 6.25
C TYR A 70 4.68 -11.60 6.13
N ARG A 71 4.15 -11.65 4.91
CA ARG A 71 2.83 -12.14 4.58
C ARG A 71 2.91 -13.33 3.64
N HIS A 72 2.06 -14.31 3.87
CA HIS A 72 1.89 -15.45 2.98
C HIS A 72 0.43 -15.50 2.52
N TYR A 73 0.23 -15.18 1.27
CA TYR A 73 -1.05 -15.27 0.55
C TYR A 73 -1.23 -16.66 -0.07
N ALA A 74 -2.41 -16.95 -0.60
CA ALA A 74 -2.62 -18.15 -1.40
C ALA A 74 -1.65 -18.18 -2.60
N PRO A 75 -1.21 -19.36 -3.06
CA PRO A 75 -0.26 -19.46 -4.20
C PRO A 75 -0.74 -18.75 -5.46
N GLY A 76 -2.06 -18.69 -5.70
CA GLY A 76 -2.65 -17.92 -6.81
C GLY A 76 -2.53 -16.41 -6.65
N PHE A 77 -2.09 -15.92 -5.47
CA PHE A 77 -1.78 -14.51 -5.18
C PHE A 77 -0.29 -14.35 -4.83
N GLY A 78 0.60 -15.00 -5.58
CA GLY A 78 2.04 -14.86 -5.52
C GLY A 78 2.72 -15.51 -4.30
N GLY A 79 1.98 -16.04 -3.32
CA GLY A 79 2.55 -16.74 -2.17
C GLY A 79 3.09 -15.80 -1.09
N GLY A 80 4.40 -15.82 -0.82
CA GLY A 80 4.99 -15.15 0.34
C GLY A 80 5.88 -13.96 0.01
N PHE A 81 5.63 -12.83 0.70
CA PHE A 81 6.39 -11.59 0.52
C PHE A 81 6.79 -10.96 1.85
N MET A 82 7.90 -10.22 1.84
CA MET A 82 8.13 -9.18 2.83
C MET A 82 7.25 -7.98 2.47
N LYS A 83 6.39 -7.52 3.38
CA LYS A 83 5.74 -6.22 3.23
C LYS A 83 6.71 -5.09 3.54
N GLN A 84 7.42 -5.23 4.64
CA GLN A 84 8.44 -4.30 5.09
C GLN A 84 9.50 -5.03 5.91
N GLY A 85 10.71 -4.45 5.92
CA GLY A 85 11.82 -4.99 6.69
C GLY A 85 12.94 -3.95 6.74
N TRP A 86 13.06 -3.22 7.87
CA TRP A 86 13.99 -2.14 8.01
C TRP A 86 14.60 -2.08 9.42
N ILE A 87 15.79 -1.51 9.49
CA ILE A 87 16.48 -1.16 10.72
C ILE A 87 16.31 0.34 10.91
N GLY A 88 15.82 0.75 12.07
CA GLY A 88 15.64 2.14 12.48
C GLY A 88 16.70 2.59 13.48
N TYR A 89 17.03 3.87 13.43
CA TYR A 89 17.82 4.56 14.43
C TYR A 89 17.09 5.83 14.88
N LYS A 90 16.78 5.90 16.17
CA LYS A 90 16.11 7.06 16.77
C LYS A 90 17.16 8.10 17.14
N ILE A 91 17.22 9.21 16.40
CA ILE A 91 18.16 10.31 16.65
C ILE A 91 17.77 11.06 17.92
N ASN A 92 16.46 11.32 18.07
CA ASN A 92 15.83 11.92 19.24
C ASN A 92 14.33 11.58 19.27
N GLU A 93 13.54 12.21 20.14
CA GLU A 93 12.12 11.90 20.29
C GLU A 93 11.28 12.14 19.01
N ASN A 94 11.73 13.06 18.17
CA ASN A 94 11.00 13.47 16.97
C ASN A 94 11.67 13.03 15.66
N GLU A 95 12.87 12.48 15.71
CA GLU A 95 13.67 12.22 14.50
C GLU A 95 14.11 10.76 14.42
N ASP A 96 13.82 10.16 13.28
CA ASP A 96 14.12 8.76 12.96
C ASP A 96 14.78 8.61 11.59
N ILE A 97 15.63 7.59 11.47
CA ILE A 97 16.16 7.11 10.19
C ILE A 97 15.81 5.63 10.03
N HIS A 98 15.30 5.24 8.86
CA HIS A 98 15.09 3.85 8.47
C HIS A 98 15.98 3.46 7.31
N LEU A 99 16.58 2.27 7.38
CA LEU A 99 17.34 1.64 6.30
C LEU A 99 16.76 0.27 6.00
N GLY A 100 16.35 0.03 4.76
CA GLY A 100 15.78 -1.24 4.30
C GLY A 100 14.53 -1.05 3.47
N LEU A 101 13.66 -2.07 3.46
CA LEU A 101 12.36 -2.04 2.80
C LEU A 101 11.37 -1.27 3.68
N THR A 102 11.10 -0.01 3.34
CA THR A 102 10.30 0.90 4.16
C THR A 102 9.28 1.66 3.32
N GLN A 103 8.16 2.05 3.94
CA GLN A 103 7.10 2.77 3.24
C GLN A 103 7.60 4.07 2.62
N VAL A 104 7.28 4.26 1.34
CA VAL A 104 7.58 5.47 0.56
C VAL A 104 6.81 6.66 1.14
N PRO A 105 7.47 7.80 1.43
CA PRO A 105 6.81 8.97 2.00
C PRO A 105 6.07 9.78 0.94
N PHE A 106 4.89 9.33 0.55
CA PHE A 106 4.02 9.98 -0.42
C PHE A 106 2.57 10.05 0.07
N GLY A 107 1.82 11.10 -0.29
CA GLY A 107 0.40 11.24 0.02
C GLY A 107 0.04 11.17 1.51
N ILE A 108 -1.18 10.76 1.81
CA ILE A 108 -1.65 10.50 3.17
C ILE A 108 -1.16 9.12 3.62
N GLN A 109 -0.35 9.09 4.65
CA GLN A 109 0.13 7.85 5.29
C GLN A 109 -0.67 7.59 6.58
N THR A 110 -0.95 6.34 7.02
CA THR A 110 -0.49 5.12 6.33
C THR A 110 -1.34 4.84 5.10
N TYR A 111 -2.65 5.20 5.13
CA TYR A 111 -3.61 4.88 4.08
C TYR A 111 -4.43 6.12 3.71
N ASN A 112 -4.70 6.27 2.41
CA ASN A 112 -5.55 7.32 1.86
C ASN A 112 -7.06 6.94 1.86
N SER A 113 -7.39 5.81 2.44
CA SER A 113 -8.73 5.21 2.48
C SER A 113 -9.11 4.77 3.90
N HIS A 114 -10.36 4.28 4.07
CA HIS A 114 -10.86 3.66 5.30
C HIS A 114 -11.29 2.20 5.09
N ASN A 115 -11.43 1.78 3.84
CA ASN A 115 -11.94 0.47 3.43
C ASN A 115 -10.81 -0.58 3.28
N TRP A 116 -11.20 -1.84 3.05
CA TRP A 116 -10.26 -2.94 2.85
C TRP A 116 -9.54 -2.90 1.50
N PHE A 117 -10.18 -2.34 0.46
CA PHE A 117 -9.66 -2.31 -0.91
C PHE A 117 -8.67 -1.16 -1.15
N PHE A 118 -8.49 -0.24 -0.21
CA PHE A 118 -7.77 1.03 -0.38
C PHE A 118 -8.49 1.99 -1.37
N ASN A 119 -7.73 2.89 -1.99
CA ASN A 119 -8.22 3.80 -3.02
C ASN A 119 -7.46 3.55 -4.34
N LEU A 120 -7.83 4.23 -5.42
CA LEU A 120 -7.12 4.15 -6.71
C LEU A 120 -5.61 4.38 -6.59
N THR A 121 -5.18 5.20 -5.64
CA THR A 121 -3.77 5.48 -5.34
C THR A 121 -2.96 4.24 -5.04
N TYR A 122 -3.57 3.23 -4.43
CA TYR A 122 -2.92 1.97 -4.12
C TYR A 122 -2.56 1.18 -5.38
N TYR A 123 -3.48 1.12 -6.35
CA TYR A 123 -3.32 0.33 -7.57
C TYR A 123 -2.36 0.94 -8.60
N VAL A 124 -1.87 2.14 -8.33
CA VAL A 124 -0.88 2.82 -9.18
C VAL A 124 0.43 3.13 -8.45
N GLY A 125 0.70 2.43 -7.32
CA GLY A 125 1.96 2.53 -6.61
C GLY A 125 2.15 3.82 -5.80
N LEU A 126 1.07 4.51 -5.41
CA LEU A 126 1.14 5.80 -4.69
C LEU A 126 0.57 5.75 -3.27
N GLU A 127 0.12 4.59 -2.82
CA GLU A 127 -0.39 4.35 -1.46
C GLU A 127 0.13 3.00 -0.94
N ASP A 128 0.61 2.96 0.31
CA ASP A 128 1.19 1.79 0.98
C ASP A 128 2.32 1.11 0.17
N ASP A 129 3.02 1.92 -0.61
CA ASP A 129 4.18 1.52 -1.36
C ASP A 129 5.41 1.38 -0.45
N HIS A 130 6.29 0.42 -0.76
CA HIS A 130 7.46 0.08 0.05
C HIS A 130 8.67 -0.21 -0.83
N ASP A 131 9.74 0.56 -0.64
CA ASP A 131 10.95 0.49 -1.41
C ASP A 131 12.21 0.26 -0.58
N LEU A 132 13.28 -0.22 -1.24
CA LEU A 132 14.59 -0.46 -0.63
C LEU A 132 15.44 0.80 -0.66
N GLY A 133 15.66 1.40 0.53
CA GLY A 133 16.45 2.63 0.62
C GLY A 133 16.67 3.14 2.03
N LEU A 134 16.91 4.44 2.08
CA LEU A 134 17.13 5.21 3.30
C LEU A 134 16.07 6.29 3.42
N LYS A 135 15.42 6.38 4.56
CA LYS A 135 14.41 7.38 4.87
C LYS A 135 14.72 8.09 6.18
N TYR A 136 14.73 9.42 6.15
CA TYR A 136 14.76 10.29 7.32
C TYR A 136 13.40 10.88 7.57
N MET A 137 13.00 10.97 8.84
CA MET A 137 11.69 11.48 9.25
C MET A 137 11.86 12.44 10.44
N ASN A 138 11.11 13.54 10.40
CA ASN A 138 10.94 14.45 11.53
C ASN A 138 9.45 14.64 11.83
N PHE A 139 9.05 14.38 13.06
CA PHE A 139 7.67 14.47 13.55
C PHE A 139 7.49 15.63 14.52
N GLY A 140 7.82 16.85 14.09
CA GLY A 140 7.64 18.05 14.89
C GLY A 140 6.18 18.34 15.19
N ASP A 141 5.91 19.21 16.19
CA ASP A 141 4.54 19.49 16.67
C ASP A 141 3.63 20.10 15.60
N LYS A 142 4.15 21.06 14.83
CA LYS A 142 3.40 21.78 13.79
C LYS A 142 3.77 21.34 12.36
N ILE A 143 5.00 20.92 12.16
CA ILE A 143 5.52 20.53 10.86
C ILE A 143 6.15 19.17 11.01
N GLU A 144 5.73 18.25 10.14
CA GLU A 144 6.36 16.95 9.91
C GLU A 144 6.99 16.98 8.53
N TYR A 145 8.16 16.38 8.36
CA TYR A 145 8.74 16.18 7.05
C TYR A 145 9.49 14.88 6.96
N GLN A 146 9.51 14.32 5.76
CA GLN A 146 10.21 13.07 5.46
C GLN A 146 10.99 13.26 4.16
N LEU A 147 12.20 12.74 4.14
CA LEU A 147 13.08 12.70 2.97
C LEU A 147 13.54 11.26 2.78
N ALA A 148 13.50 10.77 1.56
CA ALA A 148 13.97 9.42 1.28
C ALA A 148 14.72 9.34 -0.04
N PHE A 149 15.61 8.36 -0.10
CA PHE A 149 16.24 7.89 -1.32
C PHE A 149 16.09 6.38 -1.38
N PHE A 150 15.45 5.91 -2.44
CA PHE A 150 15.29 4.50 -2.73
C PHE A 150 16.16 4.12 -3.93
N LYS A 151 16.92 3.04 -3.77
CA LYS A 151 17.75 2.53 -4.85
C LYS A 151 16.94 1.84 -5.91
N GLY A 152 15.84 1.23 -5.52
CA GLY A 152 14.87 0.54 -6.35
C GLY A 152 13.77 -0.04 -5.49
N SER A 153 12.80 -0.63 -6.15
CA SER A 153 11.71 -1.36 -5.52
C SER A 153 12.20 -2.63 -4.80
N GLU A 154 11.28 -3.48 -4.34
CA GLU A 154 11.62 -4.74 -3.63
C GLU A 154 12.24 -5.77 -4.61
N LEU A 155 13.49 -5.63 -4.94
CA LEU A 155 14.16 -6.53 -5.88
C LEU A 155 14.66 -7.79 -5.19
N TYR A 156 14.25 -8.93 -5.68
CA TYR A 156 14.67 -10.24 -5.18
C TYR A 156 15.81 -10.87 -5.97
N SER A 157 16.17 -10.33 -7.13
CA SER A 157 17.21 -10.89 -7.97
C SER A 157 18.34 -9.91 -8.22
N LEU A 158 19.55 -10.39 -8.05
CA LEU A 158 20.76 -9.71 -8.51
C LEU A 158 20.88 -9.89 -10.03
N GLY A 159 21.24 -8.84 -10.73
CA GLY A 159 21.50 -8.86 -12.16
C GLY A 159 20.57 -7.98 -13.00
N GLY A 160 21.16 -7.39 -14.03
CA GLY A 160 20.58 -6.26 -14.76
C GLY A 160 19.51 -6.57 -15.80
N SER A 161 19.55 -7.74 -16.45
CA SER A 161 18.77 -8.04 -17.65
C SER A 161 17.49 -8.84 -17.44
N ARG A 162 17.06 -9.00 -16.19
CA ARG A 162 15.83 -9.75 -15.88
C ARG A 162 14.66 -8.82 -15.73
N GLU A 163 13.51 -9.25 -16.23
CA GLU A 163 12.23 -8.59 -15.96
C GLU A 163 11.97 -8.44 -14.45
N VAL A 164 11.32 -7.35 -14.09
CA VAL A 164 10.85 -7.15 -12.72
C VAL A 164 9.62 -8.01 -12.48
N ASN A 165 9.69 -8.87 -11.46
CA ASN A 165 8.65 -9.81 -11.13
C ASN A 165 7.52 -9.13 -10.34
N PRO A 166 6.23 -9.36 -10.67
CA PRO A 166 5.09 -8.87 -9.91
C PRO A 166 4.82 -9.64 -8.60
N GLU A 167 5.61 -10.67 -8.27
CA GLU A 167 5.48 -11.43 -7.01
C GLU A 167 6.01 -10.60 -5.82
N ARG A 168 5.27 -9.59 -5.43
CA ARG A 168 5.58 -8.62 -4.36
C ARG A 168 4.32 -8.12 -3.68
N TYR A 169 4.49 -7.42 -2.56
CA TYR A 169 3.37 -6.82 -1.82
C TYR A 169 2.93 -5.47 -2.42
N ALA A 170 3.84 -4.52 -2.57
CA ALA A 170 3.52 -3.20 -3.08
C ALA A 170 3.26 -3.22 -4.58
N TYR A 171 2.34 -2.36 -5.03
CA TYR A 171 2.17 -2.12 -6.46
C TYR A 171 3.30 -1.26 -6.96
N ASP A 172 3.99 -1.77 -7.94
CA ASP A 172 5.21 -1.19 -8.47
C ASP A 172 5.32 -1.42 -9.97
N ILE A 173 6.21 -0.68 -10.64
CA ILE A 173 6.49 -0.92 -12.07
C ILE A 173 7.20 -2.25 -12.23
N VAL A 174 6.67 -3.10 -13.10
CA VAL A 174 7.15 -4.45 -13.36
C VAL A 174 7.44 -4.70 -14.85
N GLY A 175 7.96 -5.87 -15.18
CA GLY A 175 8.28 -6.25 -16.56
C GLY A 175 9.58 -5.65 -17.04
N ARG A 176 9.55 -4.93 -18.16
CA ARG A 176 10.77 -4.45 -18.86
C ARG A 176 11.36 -3.17 -18.26
N ASN A 177 10.57 -2.38 -17.55
CA ASN A 177 11.02 -1.17 -16.87
C ASN A 177 11.29 -1.44 -15.39
N LYS A 178 12.32 -0.80 -14.84
CA LYS A 178 12.73 -0.89 -13.43
C LYS A 178 12.80 0.49 -12.82
N GLU A 179 12.17 0.70 -11.72
CA GLU A 179 12.36 1.90 -10.90
C GLU A 179 13.74 1.89 -10.26
N ILE A 180 14.43 3.00 -10.40
CA ILE A 180 15.80 3.17 -9.88
C ILE A 180 16.03 4.59 -9.38
N ASN A 181 16.82 4.71 -8.31
CA ASN A 181 17.34 6.00 -7.81
C ASN A 181 16.22 7.03 -7.59
N GLN A 182 15.18 6.66 -6.84
CA GLN A 182 14.04 7.51 -6.53
C GLN A 182 14.32 8.39 -5.31
N PHE A 183 14.02 9.69 -5.43
CA PHE A 183 14.02 10.66 -4.34
C PHE A 183 12.58 11.03 -3.97
N ASN A 184 12.31 11.07 -2.67
CA ASN A 184 11.01 11.45 -2.14
C ASN A 184 11.16 12.56 -1.12
N GLY A 185 10.23 13.51 -1.16
CA GLY A 185 10.06 14.54 -0.17
C GLY A 185 8.60 14.72 0.21
N LYS A 186 8.33 14.80 1.51
CA LYS A 186 6.99 15.05 2.05
C LYS A 186 7.06 16.04 3.18
N ILE A 187 6.14 17.00 3.20
CA ILE A 187 5.94 17.94 4.30
C ILE A 187 4.47 17.99 4.67
N VAL A 188 4.18 18.05 5.97
CA VAL A 188 2.82 18.14 6.51
C VAL A 188 2.76 19.25 7.56
N TYR A 189 1.88 20.20 7.37
CA TYR A 189 1.53 21.23 8.36
C TYR A 189 0.31 20.79 9.16
N LYS A 190 0.48 20.75 10.50
CA LYS A 190 -0.58 20.41 11.47
C LYS A 190 -1.15 21.65 12.10
N THR A 191 -2.47 21.79 12.09
CA THR A 191 -3.14 22.95 12.67
C THR A 191 -4.51 22.58 13.25
N GLY A 192 -5.10 23.51 13.99
CA GLY A 192 -6.42 23.40 14.59
C GLY A 192 -6.44 22.65 15.91
N GLN A 193 -7.33 23.05 16.80
CA GLN A 193 -7.58 22.37 18.08
C GLN A 193 -8.85 21.53 18.03
N LYS A 194 -9.96 22.11 17.62
CA LYS A 194 -11.27 21.46 17.50
C LYS A 194 -11.41 20.72 16.17
N PHE A 195 -10.95 21.34 15.09
CA PHE A 195 -10.77 20.76 13.77
C PHE A 195 -9.27 20.51 13.60
N LYS A 196 -8.82 19.32 13.93
CA LYS A 196 -7.41 18.96 13.70
C LYS A 196 -7.22 18.72 12.22
N GLN A 197 -6.27 19.41 11.62
CA GLN A 197 -6.02 19.36 10.19
C GLN A 197 -4.55 19.05 9.92
N ARG A 198 -4.31 18.30 8.89
CA ARG A 198 -3.00 17.94 8.36
C ARG A 198 -3.01 18.28 6.87
N LEU A 199 -2.38 19.38 6.50
CA LEU A 199 -2.22 19.80 5.10
C LEU A 199 -0.82 19.42 4.65
N GLY A 200 -0.70 18.61 3.60
CA GLY A 200 0.56 18.09 3.14
C GLY A 200 0.81 18.32 1.67
N PHE A 201 2.11 18.30 1.33
CA PHE A 201 2.63 18.24 -0.01
C PHE A 201 3.65 17.10 -0.09
N SER A 202 3.62 16.34 -1.18
CA SER A 202 4.56 15.26 -1.45
C SER A 202 5.05 15.33 -2.88
N ALA A 203 6.30 14.96 -3.07
CA ALA A 203 6.93 14.85 -4.39
C ALA A 203 7.84 13.63 -4.43
N GLN A 204 7.85 12.95 -5.58
CA GLN A 204 8.82 11.91 -5.91
C GLN A 204 9.36 12.12 -7.33
N TYR A 205 10.60 11.70 -7.53
CA TYR A 205 11.27 11.69 -8.83
C TYR A 205 12.28 10.54 -8.87
N GLY A 206 12.24 9.74 -9.93
CA GLY A 206 13.12 8.58 -10.09
C GLY A 206 13.38 8.24 -11.54
N GLY A 207 14.27 7.28 -11.77
CA GLY A 207 14.58 6.75 -13.08
C GLY A 207 13.77 5.51 -13.41
N LEU A 208 13.47 5.31 -14.71
CA LEU A 208 12.89 4.09 -15.28
C LEU A 208 13.91 3.47 -16.23
N TYR A 209 14.70 2.50 -15.75
CA TYR A 209 15.63 1.76 -16.59
C TYR A 209 14.92 0.69 -17.39
N ASN A 210 14.98 0.77 -18.71
CA ASN A 210 14.43 -0.26 -19.59
C ASN A 210 15.51 -1.29 -19.94
N ILE A 211 15.21 -2.58 -19.73
CA ILE A 211 16.20 -3.67 -19.94
C ILE A 211 16.43 -4.04 -21.40
N ASP A 212 15.59 -3.62 -22.32
CA ASP A 212 15.75 -3.88 -23.76
C ASP A 212 16.55 -2.80 -24.46
N THR A 213 16.29 -1.54 -24.12
CA THR A 213 17.00 -0.38 -24.70
C THR A 213 18.28 -0.05 -23.95
N GLU A 214 18.42 -0.51 -22.69
CA GLU A 214 19.50 -0.15 -21.76
C GLU A 214 19.55 1.35 -21.46
N GLU A 215 18.44 2.07 -21.70
CA GLU A 215 18.31 3.50 -21.47
C GLU A 215 17.48 3.78 -20.21
N VAL A 216 17.66 4.98 -19.66
CA VAL A 216 16.95 5.43 -18.46
C VAL A 216 15.99 6.54 -18.82
N GLY A 217 14.71 6.26 -18.74
CA GLY A 217 13.65 7.25 -18.68
C GLY A 217 13.48 7.79 -17.26
N ASP A 218 12.42 8.55 -17.03
CA ASP A 218 12.12 9.09 -15.70
C ASP A 218 10.65 8.92 -15.34
N HIS A 219 10.35 9.11 -14.05
CA HIS A 219 9.00 9.28 -13.55
C HIS A 219 8.97 10.33 -12.43
N TYR A 220 7.81 10.97 -12.27
CA TYR A 220 7.57 11.86 -11.15
C TYR A 220 6.11 11.83 -10.72
N SER A 221 5.88 12.09 -9.45
CA SER A 221 4.55 12.31 -8.90
C SER A 221 4.56 13.46 -7.90
N LEU A 222 3.52 14.27 -7.95
CA LEU A 222 3.28 15.37 -7.03
C LEU A 222 1.91 15.19 -6.38
N ALA A 223 1.80 15.48 -5.09
CA ALA A 223 0.54 15.41 -4.38
C ALA A 223 0.33 16.59 -3.44
N ILE A 224 -0.88 17.14 -3.44
CA ILE A 224 -1.40 17.96 -2.35
C ILE A 224 -2.46 17.12 -1.65
N HIS A 225 -2.37 17.03 -0.33
CA HIS A 225 -3.29 16.20 0.44
C HIS A 225 -3.71 16.88 1.73
N HIS A 226 -4.93 16.59 2.16
CA HIS A 226 -5.53 17.18 3.36
C HIS A 226 -6.29 16.12 4.14
N GLU A 227 -6.02 16.06 5.43
CA GLU A 227 -6.72 15.19 6.36
C GLU A 227 -7.32 16.03 7.49
N VAL A 228 -8.59 15.80 7.81
CA VAL A 228 -9.35 16.53 8.83
C VAL A 228 -9.95 15.56 9.82
N PHE A 229 -9.76 15.84 11.11
CA PHE A 229 -10.42 15.14 12.20
C PHE A 229 -11.34 16.11 12.94
N TYR A 230 -12.62 15.78 12.99
CA TYR A 230 -13.61 16.53 13.73
C TYR A 230 -14.55 15.62 14.52
N LYS A 231 -14.42 15.60 15.84
CA LYS A 231 -15.15 14.67 16.70
C LYS A 231 -14.92 13.21 16.27
N ARG A 232 -15.95 12.58 15.69
CA ARG A 232 -15.95 11.20 15.21
C ARG A 232 -15.81 11.10 13.68
N TRP A 233 -15.62 12.21 12.99
CA TRP A 233 -15.45 12.27 11.55
C TRP A 233 -13.97 12.34 11.19
N ASN A 234 -13.58 11.60 10.19
CA ASN A 234 -12.32 11.75 9.47
C ASN A 234 -12.62 12.00 7.99
N LEU A 235 -11.99 13.01 7.42
CA LEU A 235 -12.03 13.32 5.99
C LEU A 235 -10.61 13.34 5.47
N LYS A 236 -10.38 12.63 4.35
CA LYS A 236 -9.12 12.62 3.61
C LYS A 236 -9.38 13.04 2.18
N THR A 237 -8.55 13.92 1.63
CA THR A 237 -8.63 14.32 0.21
C THR A 237 -7.23 14.44 -0.36
N SER A 238 -7.06 14.08 -1.64
CA SER A 238 -5.80 14.24 -2.36
C SER A 238 -6.03 14.67 -3.80
N LEU A 239 -5.10 15.51 -4.29
CA LEU A 239 -4.92 15.85 -5.70
C LEU A 239 -3.52 15.39 -6.07
N ILE A 240 -3.41 14.55 -7.09
CA ILE A 240 -2.15 13.92 -7.49
C ILE A 240 -1.96 14.10 -8.98
N SER A 241 -0.74 14.39 -9.40
CA SER A 241 -0.32 14.40 -10.80
C SER A 241 0.88 13.48 -10.95
N THR A 242 0.80 12.52 -11.86
CA THR A 242 1.83 11.50 -12.09
C THR A 242 2.16 11.38 -13.55
N ARG A 243 3.44 11.27 -13.86
CA ARG A 243 3.92 10.98 -15.20
C ARG A 243 5.09 10.00 -15.18
N HIS A 244 5.01 9.03 -16.07
CA HIS A 244 6.05 8.07 -16.37
C HIS A 244 6.52 8.32 -17.82
N ASN A 245 7.83 8.44 -18.03
CA ASN A 245 8.44 8.65 -19.34
C ASN A 245 9.37 7.45 -19.66
N PRO A 246 8.83 6.26 -19.92
CA PRO A 246 9.64 5.09 -20.21
C PRO A 246 10.35 5.24 -21.57
N ILE A 247 11.57 4.74 -21.69
CA ILE A 247 12.28 4.62 -22.99
C ILE A 247 12.15 3.17 -23.45
N ASN A 248 10.96 2.82 -23.89
CA ASN A 248 10.63 1.47 -24.38
C ASN A 248 11.26 1.18 -25.72
N ALA A 249 11.39 -0.10 -26.07
CA ALA A 249 11.85 -0.57 -27.37
C ALA A 249 10.97 -0.04 -28.53
N MET A 250 11.52 -0.02 -29.73
CA MET A 250 10.79 0.40 -30.92
C MET A 250 9.54 -0.49 -31.11
N ASN A 251 8.39 0.12 -31.33
CA ASN A 251 7.05 -0.46 -31.42
C ASN A 251 6.34 -0.79 -30.10
N GLU A 252 6.91 -0.47 -28.96
CA GLU A 252 6.20 -0.50 -27.68
C GLU A 252 5.66 0.88 -27.34
N SER A 253 4.42 0.93 -26.83
CA SER A 253 3.79 2.21 -26.42
C SER A 253 4.53 2.82 -25.23
N ARG A 254 4.61 4.15 -25.20
CA ARG A 254 5.06 4.91 -24.03
C ARG A 254 3.91 5.51 -23.24
N ASP A 255 2.68 5.30 -23.71
CA ASP A 255 1.46 5.84 -23.09
C ASP A 255 0.96 4.94 -21.94
N ILE A 256 1.57 3.75 -21.79
CA ILE A 256 1.30 2.82 -20.71
C ILE A 256 2.60 2.39 -20.03
N VAL A 257 2.50 2.07 -18.76
CA VAL A 257 3.52 1.34 -18.01
C VAL A 257 2.89 0.13 -17.35
N ARG A 258 3.67 -0.95 -17.18
CA ARG A 258 3.20 -2.16 -16.53
C ARG A 258 3.40 -2.07 -15.04
N MET A 259 2.31 -2.19 -14.31
CA MET A 259 2.26 -2.24 -12.85
C MET A 259 1.99 -3.66 -12.38
N GLY A 260 2.38 -4.03 -11.17
CA GLY A 260 2.03 -5.34 -10.64
C GLY A 260 2.31 -5.53 -9.17
N ALA A 261 1.51 -6.38 -8.57
CA ALA A 261 1.67 -6.93 -7.22
C ALA A 261 0.97 -8.30 -7.15
N TYR A 262 1.28 -9.09 -6.14
CA TYR A 262 0.65 -10.40 -5.88
C TYR A 262 0.72 -11.40 -7.04
N GLY A 263 1.69 -11.25 -7.95
CA GLY A 263 1.81 -12.07 -9.15
C GLY A 263 0.94 -11.61 -10.33
N PHE A 264 0.22 -10.49 -10.22
CA PHE A 264 -0.71 -9.98 -11.23
C PHE A 264 -0.21 -8.69 -11.89
N PRO A 265 0.38 -8.75 -13.09
CA PRO A 265 0.74 -7.56 -13.85
C PRO A 265 -0.45 -7.04 -14.66
N TYR A 266 -0.60 -5.71 -14.72
CA TYR A 266 -1.57 -5.00 -15.55
C TYR A 266 -1.00 -3.66 -16.03
N ASP A 267 -1.64 -3.07 -17.01
CA ASP A 267 -1.21 -1.81 -17.58
C ASP A 267 -1.91 -0.64 -16.88
N ILE A 268 -1.17 0.43 -16.62
CA ILE A 268 -1.70 1.73 -16.19
C ILE A 268 -1.33 2.80 -17.21
N ALA A 269 -2.12 3.87 -17.30
CA ALA A 269 -1.75 5.02 -18.09
C ALA A 269 -0.44 5.63 -17.58
N SER A 270 0.43 6.07 -18.47
CA SER A 270 1.72 6.67 -18.11
C SER A 270 1.60 8.11 -17.61
N ASP A 271 0.53 8.82 -17.97
CA ASP A 271 0.29 10.22 -17.61
C ASP A 271 -1.16 10.39 -17.14
N PHE A 272 -1.35 10.82 -15.89
CA PHE A 272 -2.69 10.99 -15.30
C PHE A 272 -2.70 11.97 -14.14
N GLU A 273 -3.90 12.50 -13.88
CA GLU A 273 -4.23 13.17 -12.64
C GLU A 273 -5.22 12.33 -11.83
N MET A 274 -5.11 12.39 -10.51
CA MET A 274 -5.97 11.62 -9.63
C MET A 274 -6.56 12.49 -8.53
N TYR A 275 -7.83 12.25 -8.25
CA TYR A 275 -8.62 12.96 -7.26
C TYR A 275 -9.20 11.93 -6.29
N THR A 276 -8.92 12.08 -5.00
CA THR A 276 -9.49 11.18 -3.99
C THR A 276 -10.22 11.94 -2.90
N ALA A 277 -11.31 11.36 -2.40
CA ALA A 277 -12.06 11.85 -1.26
C ALA A 277 -12.56 10.66 -0.45
N ALA A 278 -12.19 10.60 0.82
CA ALA A 278 -12.55 9.52 1.74
C ALA A 278 -13.11 10.11 3.04
N ILE A 279 -14.29 9.66 3.45
CA ILE A 279 -14.94 10.11 4.68
C ILE A 279 -15.33 8.93 5.55
N SER A 280 -15.09 9.06 6.85
CA SER A 280 -15.56 8.07 7.82
C SER A 280 -16.20 8.70 9.06
N TYR A 281 -17.03 7.90 9.71
CA TYR A 281 -17.66 8.22 10.99
C TYR A 281 -17.53 7.05 11.97
N ASP A 282 -16.88 7.30 13.11
CA ASP A 282 -16.74 6.33 14.18
C ASP A 282 -17.94 6.35 15.12
N LEU A 283 -18.61 5.21 15.30
CA LEU A 283 -19.70 5.00 16.23
C LEU A 283 -19.27 4.00 17.31
N PRO A 284 -18.76 4.46 18.47
CA PRO A 284 -18.54 3.58 19.61
C PRO A 284 -19.86 2.93 20.06
N VAL A 285 -19.82 1.62 20.25
CA VAL A 285 -20.96 0.81 20.69
C VAL A 285 -20.53 -0.16 21.79
N ASP A 286 -21.49 -0.72 22.50
CA ASP A 286 -21.29 -1.78 23.48
C ASP A 286 -22.26 -2.93 23.16
N ILE A 287 -21.89 -3.74 22.14
CA ILE A 287 -22.74 -4.83 21.64
C ILE A 287 -21.94 -6.13 21.73
N GLY A 288 -22.03 -6.83 22.85
CA GLY A 288 -21.21 -8.01 23.11
C GLY A 288 -19.71 -7.69 23.00
N PRO A 289 -18.92 -8.34 22.12
CA PRO A 289 -17.51 -8.00 21.94
C PRO A 289 -17.27 -6.78 21.06
N ILE A 290 -18.30 -6.22 20.39
CA ILE A 290 -18.15 -5.12 19.43
C ILE A 290 -18.06 -3.81 20.19
N SER A 291 -16.96 -3.07 19.95
CA SER A 291 -16.65 -1.80 20.60
C SER A 291 -16.78 -0.59 19.68
N ASN A 292 -16.70 -0.78 18.35
CA ASN A 292 -16.81 0.30 17.39
C ASN A 292 -17.36 -0.17 16.05
N LEU A 293 -18.16 0.71 15.41
CA LEU A 293 -18.57 0.62 14.02
C LEU A 293 -18.06 1.86 13.32
N GLN A 294 -17.18 1.71 12.32
CA GLN A 294 -16.74 2.82 11.49
C GLN A 294 -17.43 2.71 10.13
N PHE A 295 -18.34 3.63 9.83
CA PHE A 295 -18.97 3.77 8.52
C PHE A 295 -18.11 4.65 7.63
N TYR A 296 -17.98 4.31 6.34
CA TYR A 296 -17.17 5.07 5.40
C TYR A 296 -17.70 5.03 3.98
N ASN A 297 -17.28 6.05 3.23
CA ASN A 297 -17.33 6.09 1.78
C ASN A 297 -16.02 6.69 1.28
N ASP A 298 -15.34 5.97 0.40
CA ASP A 298 -14.09 6.36 -0.22
C ASP A 298 -14.26 6.37 -1.73
N PHE A 299 -13.89 7.49 -2.37
CA PHE A 299 -14.00 7.72 -3.80
C PHE A 299 -12.64 8.09 -4.39
N GLY A 300 -12.34 7.57 -5.57
CA GLY A 300 -11.19 7.91 -6.39
C GLY A 300 -11.58 8.07 -7.85
N TYR A 301 -10.96 9.02 -8.52
CA TYR A 301 -11.09 9.27 -9.96
C TYR A 301 -9.72 9.51 -10.55
N MET A 302 -9.45 8.89 -11.70
CA MET A 302 -8.20 8.99 -12.46
C MET A 302 -8.51 9.53 -13.85
N ASP A 303 -8.08 10.75 -14.11
CA ASP A 303 -8.15 11.45 -15.40
C ASP A 303 -6.88 11.11 -16.18
N LYS A 304 -7.00 10.31 -17.22
CA LYS A 304 -5.88 9.86 -18.05
C LYS A 304 -5.59 10.87 -19.13
N ARG A 305 -4.35 11.35 -19.20
CA ARG A 305 -3.92 12.44 -20.10
C ARG A 305 -3.57 11.99 -21.52
N VAL A 306 -3.96 10.79 -21.89
CA VAL A 306 -3.85 10.28 -23.25
C VAL A 306 -5.22 10.35 -23.93
N ASP A 307 -5.36 11.14 -24.99
CA ASP A 307 -6.64 11.50 -25.63
C ASP A 307 -7.55 10.30 -25.98
N SER A 308 -6.95 9.16 -26.34
CA SER A 308 -7.71 7.95 -26.69
C SER A 308 -8.11 7.10 -25.50
N PHE A 309 -7.55 7.36 -24.30
CA PHE A 309 -7.78 6.55 -23.11
C PHE A 309 -9.08 6.96 -22.43
N LYS A 310 -9.64 6.01 -21.67
CA LYS A 310 -10.85 6.20 -20.87
C LYS A 310 -10.49 6.25 -19.41
N ASP A 311 -11.02 7.25 -18.73
CA ASP A 311 -10.80 7.48 -17.31
C ASP A 311 -11.20 6.28 -16.45
N SER A 312 -10.66 6.23 -15.24
CA SER A 312 -10.99 5.22 -14.26
C SER A 312 -11.59 5.84 -13.01
N ALA A 313 -12.48 5.10 -12.36
CA ALA A 313 -13.05 5.52 -11.08
C ALA A 313 -13.26 4.33 -10.15
N MET A 314 -13.27 4.61 -8.84
CA MET A 314 -13.55 3.65 -7.79
C MET A 314 -14.38 4.30 -6.69
N ASN A 315 -15.36 3.57 -6.15
CA ASN A 315 -16.08 3.98 -4.95
C ASN A 315 -16.28 2.78 -4.03
N VAL A 316 -15.94 2.93 -2.76
CA VAL A 316 -16.19 1.89 -1.75
C VAL A 316 -17.00 2.48 -0.62
N THR A 317 -18.16 1.87 -0.37
CA THR A 317 -19.00 2.17 0.80
C THR A 317 -19.00 0.96 1.72
N GLY A 318 -18.83 1.17 3.00
CA GLY A 318 -18.78 0.04 3.92
C GLY A 318 -18.80 0.38 5.38
N VAL A 319 -18.57 -0.65 6.18
CA VAL A 319 -18.44 -0.57 7.63
C VAL A 319 -17.32 -1.48 8.13
N LEU A 320 -16.46 -0.94 8.96
CA LEU A 320 -15.50 -1.70 9.75
C LEU A 320 -16.09 -1.95 11.14
N VAL A 321 -16.21 -3.22 11.51
CA VAL A 321 -16.61 -3.68 12.83
C VAL A 321 -15.35 -4.04 13.62
N SER A 322 -15.15 -3.44 14.80
CA SER A 322 -14.04 -3.72 15.69
C SER A 322 -14.52 -4.46 16.94
N ALA A 323 -13.93 -5.61 17.25
CA ALA A 323 -14.28 -6.45 18.39
C ALA A 323 -13.01 -7.04 19.03
N GLY A 324 -12.34 -6.26 19.89
CA GLY A 324 -11.02 -6.61 20.43
C GLY A 324 -9.99 -6.70 19.30
N ASP A 325 -9.35 -7.86 19.16
CA ASP A 325 -8.35 -8.14 18.12
C ASP A 325 -8.97 -8.58 16.78
N VAL A 326 -10.31 -8.61 16.70
CA VAL A 326 -11.05 -8.96 15.48
C VAL A 326 -11.48 -7.69 14.75
N TYR A 327 -11.20 -7.64 13.45
CA TYR A 327 -11.64 -6.60 12.53
C TYR A 327 -12.39 -7.23 11.37
N ILE A 328 -13.60 -6.71 11.09
CA ILE A 328 -14.45 -7.20 9.99
C ILE A 328 -14.80 -6.01 9.12
N TYR A 329 -14.30 -6.02 7.88
CA TYR A 329 -14.72 -5.07 6.85
C TYR A 329 -15.88 -5.66 6.07
N ILE A 330 -16.93 -4.89 5.88
CA ILE A 330 -18.08 -5.23 5.03
C ILE A 330 -18.18 -4.12 3.99
N ASP A 331 -17.74 -4.43 2.77
CA ASP A 331 -17.55 -3.48 1.70
C ASP A 331 -18.45 -3.77 0.50
N TYR A 332 -19.00 -2.71 -0.08
CA TYR A 332 -19.55 -2.69 -1.42
C TYR A 332 -18.70 -1.77 -2.28
N ALA A 333 -17.86 -2.37 -3.12
CA ALA A 333 -16.91 -1.68 -3.96
C ALA A 333 -17.45 -1.61 -5.40
N LEU A 334 -17.32 -0.43 -6.01
CA LEU A 334 -17.66 -0.16 -7.40
C LEU A 334 -16.39 0.26 -8.14
N GLY A 335 -16.17 -0.27 -9.35
CA GLY A 335 -15.12 0.11 -10.26
C GLY A 335 -15.65 0.48 -11.63
N TYR A 336 -15.04 1.47 -12.25
CA TYR A 336 -15.26 1.87 -13.64
C TYR A 336 -13.90 1.95 -14.33
N ASN A 337 -13.70 1.16 -15.38
CA ASN A 337 -12.37 0.99 -16.00
C ASN A 337 -11.27 0.73 -14.94
N HIS A 338 -11.50 -0.27 -14.09
CA HIS A 338 -10.64 -0.57 -12.97
C HIS A 338 -10.20 -2.03 -12.99
N SER A 339 -8.92 -2.30 -13.21
CA SER A 339 -8.35 -3.64 -13.41
C SER A 339 -8.76 -4.69 -12.36
N TRP A 340 -8.94 -4.29 -11.10
CA TRP A 340 -9.37 -5.19 -10.02
C TRP A 340 -10.90 -5.26 -9.81
N PHE A 341 -11.66 -4.41 -10.50
CA PHE A 341 -13.14 -4.33 -10.42
C PHE A 341 -13.73 -4.28 -11.81
N GLY A 342 -13.41 -5.28 -12.65
CA GLY A 342 -13.88 -5.35 -14.02
C GLY A 342 -13.50 -6.65 -14.72
N GLY A 343 -13.91 -6.76 -15.96
CA GLY A 343 -13.71 -7.97 -16.78
C GLY A 343 -12.40 -7.98 -17.56
N ASP A 344 -11.69 -6.85 -17.70
CA ASP A 344 -10.40 -6.76 -18.38
C ASP A 344 -9.30 -6.31 -17.41
N PHE A 345 -8.82 -7.28 -16.67
CA PHE A 345 -7.79 -7.04 -15.67
C PHE A 345 -6.55 -6.33 -16.23
N THR A 346 -6.17 -6.60 -17.46
CA THR A 346 -4.91 -6.11 -18.03
C THR A 346 -4.96 -4.63 -18.41
N ASN A 347 -6.08 -4.16 -18.98
CA ASN A 347 -6.09 -2.87 -19.70
C ASN A 347 -6.94 -1.78 -19.07
N GLU A 348 -7.80 -2.07 -18.10
CA GLU A 348 -8.78 -1.08 -17.64
C GLU A 348 -8.13 0.14 -16.94
N LEU A 349 -7.08 -0.04 -16.14
CA LEU A 349 -6.31 1.09 -15.60
C LEU A 349 -5.31 1.69 -16.63
N GLY A 350 -5.01 0.96 -17.71
CA GLY A 350 -4.26 1.45 -18.87
C GLY A 350 -5.16 2.26 -19.81
N ALA A 351 -5.33 1.79 -21.03
CA ALA A 351 -6.14 2.47 -22.04
C ALA A 351 -7.62 2.59 -21.66
N GLY A 352 -8.14 1.64 -20.90
CA GLY A 352 -9.55 1.52 -20.59
C GLY A 352 -10.37 1.06 -21.80
N LYS A 353 -11.68 0.91 -21.62
CA LYS A 353 -12.63 0.55 -22.68
C LYS A 353 -13.72 1.60 -22.79
N PRO A 354 -14.16 1.95 -24.00
CA PRO A 354 -15.38 2.74 -24.17
C PRO A 354 -16.59 1.88 -23.77
N ASP A 355 -17.66 2.52 -23.33
CA ASP A 355 -18.98 1.93 -23.11
C ASP A 355 -19.00 0.81 -22.04
N LEU A 356 -18.12 0.90 -21.01
CA LEU A 356 -18.22 0.06 -19.83
C LEU A 356 -19.27 0.60 -18.85
N ASP A 357 -19.92 -0.33 -18.15
CA ASP A 357 -20.71 -0.02 -16.96
C ASP A 357 -19.84 -0.09 -15.69
N TRP A 358 -20.36 0.41 -14.59
CA TRP A 358 -19.78 0.18 -13.28
C TRP A 358 -19.92 -1.28 -12.89
N GLU A 359 -18.80 -1.89 -12.52
CA GLU A 359 -18.79 -3.23 -11.96
C GLU A 359 -18.71 -3.18 -10.44
N ALA A 360 -19.27 -4.20 -9.80
CA ALA A 360 -19.43 -4.23 -8.35
C ALA A 360 -18.81 -5.49 -7.72
N ARG A 361 -18.20 -5.32 -6.54
CA ARG A 361 -17.79 -6.43 -5.68
C ARG A 361 -18.34 -6.20 -4.26
N PHE A 362 -19.07 -7.16 -3.76
CA PHE A 362 -19.38 -7.26 -2.34
C PHE A 362 -18.29 -8.09 -1.68
N ASN A 363 -17.77 -7.65 -0.53
CA ASN A 363 -16.71 -8.33 0.21
C ASN A 363 -16.95 -8.25 1.70
N ILE A 364 -16.70 -9.36 2.41
CA ILE A 364 -16.56 -9.37 3.86
C ILE A 364 -15.18 -9.92 4.18
N ASN A 365 -14.32 -9.08 4.74
CA ASN A 365 -13.00 -9.49 5.20
C ASN A 365 -13.02 -9.72 6.71
N PHE A 366 -12.60 -10.90 7.14
CA PHE A 366 -12.51 -11.28 8.55
C PHE A 366 -11.03 -11.38 8.92
N GLY A 367 -10.57 -10.58 9.88
CA GLY A 367 -9.19 -10.62 10.36
C GLY A 367 -9.10 -10.72 11.87
N TYR A 368 -8.24 -11.62 12.36
CA TYR A 368 -7.79 -11.66 13.73
C TYR A 368 -6.32 -11.22 13.77
N TYR A 369 -6.01 -10.25 14.62
CA TYR A 369 -4.67 -9.63 14.72
C TYR A 369 -4.17 -9.77 16.15
N PHE A 370 -2.91 -10.08 16.34
CA PHE A 370 -2.30 -10.18 17.65
C PHE A 370 -0.87 -9.65 17.67
N LEU A 371 -0.47 -9.10 18.80
CA LEU A 371 0.91 -8.72 19.09
C LEU A 371 1.24 -9.16 20.51
N THR A 372 2.33 -9.89 20.67
CA THR A 372 2.82 -10.24 22.01
C THR A 372 3.52 -9.04 22.61
N ASP A 373 2.90 -8.42 23.61
CA ASP A 373 3.55 -7.35 24.37
C ASP A 373 4.29 -7.96 25.58
N ASN A 374 5.61 -7.87 25.60
CA ASN A 374 6.45 -8.34 26.70
C ASN A 374 6.35 -7.48 27.98
N LYS A 375 5.42 -6.51 28.05
CA LYS A 375 5.22 -5.65 29.23
C LYS A 375 4.41 -6.27 30.35
N SER A 376 3.96 -7.53 30.22
CA SER A 376 3.12 -8.21 31.21
C SER A 376 3.70 -9.53 31.70
N ARG A 377 4.98 -9.54 32.10
CA ARG A 377 5.50 -10.60 32.99
C ARG A 377 6.48 -10.02 33.99
#